data_78c802d90443f07466320bf337020125
#
_entry.id   78c802d90443f07466320bf337020125
#
_cell.length_a   1.000
_cell.length_b   1.000
_cell.length_c   1.000
_cell.angle_alpha   90.00
_cell.angle_beta   90.00
_cell.angle_gamma   90.00
#
_symmetry.space_group_name_H-M   'P 1'
#
loop_
_entity.id
_entity.type
_entity.pdbx_description
1 polymer ?
#
loop_
_entity_poly.entity_id
_entity_poly.type
_entity_poly.pdbx_seq_one_letter_code
_entity_poly.pdbx_strand_id
1 'polypeptide(L)'
;MCSGASLLASAKLLDGKQATSHWHRLKEFKEKYPKVDWKDDAIFVRSDKIWTSAGITSGIDMALAMIEEDLGFAMAKAIARQLVVYLRRPGGQSQFSTLLDLSSEDERFNRLNEWIKENLSKPLTLSILAQKMNMSERSFYRHYSRITGYSPAKAIALIRVEDARHYLESKKTMKQIVVLCSFGSEETFRRVFHKHLGISPSA
;
A
#
# COMPACT_ATOMS: atom_id res chain seq x y z
N MET A 1 9.12 -9.53 -12.29
CA MET A 1 9.55 -10.86 -11.77
C MET A 1 8.35 -11.73 -11.39
N CYS A 2 7.35 -11.23 -10.68
CA CYS A 2 6.13 -12.00 -10.33
C CYS A 2 6.48 -13.46 -9.94
N SER A 3 5.87 -14.45 -10.57
CA SER A 3 6.18 -15.87 -10.30
C SER A 3 7.65 -16.25 -10.57
N GLY A 4 8.41 -15.48 -11.35
CA GLY A 4 9.83 -15.73 -11.61
C GLY A 4 10.72 -15.69 -10.37
N ALA A 5 10.26 -15.07 -9.25
CA ALA A 5 10.97 -15.16 -7.99
C ALA A 5 11.14 -16.60 -7.47
N SER A 6 10.22 -17.51 -7.83
CA SER A 6 10.34 -18.93 -7.49
C SER A 6 11.53 -19.62 -8.13
N LEU A 7 11.93 -19.20 -9.33
CA LEU A 7 13.12 -19.75 -10.01
C LEU A 7 14.40 -19.37 -9.25
N LEU A 8 14.48 -18.11 -8.79
CA LEU A 8 15.60 -17.65 -7.97
C LEU A 8 15.64 -18.36 -6.61
N ALA A 9 14.45 -18.56 -6.00
CA ALA A 9 14.35 -19.27 -4.72
C ALA A 9 14.73 -20.77 -4.86
N SER A 10 14.29 -21.44 -5.93
CA SER A 10 14.66 -22.84 -6.19
C SER A 10 16.16 -23.00 -6.48
N ALA A 11 16.79 -22.01 -7.07
CA ALA A 11 18.25 -21.95 -7.26
C ALA A 11 19.01 -21.53 -5.98
N LYS A 12 18.32 -21.34 -4.83
CA LYS A 12 18.86 -20.89 -3.53
C LYS A 12 19.53 -19.51 -3.55
N LEU A 13 19.29 -18.74 -4.60
CA LEU A 13 19.83 -17.38 -4.73
C LEU A 13 19.17 -16.38 -3.77
N LEU A 14 18.00 -16.71 -3.24
CA LEU A 14 17.26 -15.89 -2.29
C LEU A 14 17.40 -16.35 -0.82
N ASP A 15 18.15 -17.42 -0.52
CA ASP A 15 18.33 -17.90 0.85
C ASP A 15 18.95 -16.79 1.71
N GLY A 16 18.29 -16.45 2.85
CA GLY A 16 18.70 -15.38 3.77
C GLY A 16 18.48 -13.96 3.24
N LYS A 17 17.83 -13.80 2.09
CA LYS A 17 17.58 -12.51 1.46
C LYS A 17 16.12 -12.11 1.52
N GLN A 18 15.88 -10.80 1.46
CA GLN A 18 14.53 -10.25 1.28
C GLN A 18 14.08 -10.40 -0.17
N ALA A 19 12.82 -10.79 -0.36
CA ALA A 19 12.22 -10.89 -1.68
C ALA A 19 10.72 -10.63 -1.63
N THR A 20 10.13 -10.32 -2.76
CA THR A 20 8.68 -10.27 -2.93
C THR A 20 8.24 -11.01 -4.18
N SER A 21 6.97 -11.35 -4.24
CA SER A 21 6.30 -11.93 -5.38
C SER A 21 4.85 -11.48 -5.42
N HIS A 22 4.08 -11.95 -6.38
CA HIS A 22 2.65 -11.69 -6.44
C HIS A 22 1.95 -12.22 -5.19
N TRP A 23 1.12 -11.40 -4.54
CA TRP A 23 0.42 -11.71 -3.30
C TRP A 23 -0.23 -13.09 -3.28
N HIS A 24 -0.87 -13.47 -4.39
CA HIS A 24 -1.56 -14.76 -4.54
C HIS A 24 -0.63 -15.98 -4.37
N ARG A 25 0.67 -15.81 -4.63
CA ARG A 25 1.66 -16.88 -4.56
C ARG A 25 2.50 -16.84 -3.29
N LEU A 26 2.46 -15.76 -2.53
CA LEU A 26 3.36 -15.56 -1.38
C LEU A 26 3.15 -16.60 -0.29
N LYS A 27 1.91 -17.00 -0.02
CA LYS A 27 1.63 -18.06 0.97
C LYS A 27 2.33 -19.36 0.61
N GLU A 28 2.16 -19.83 -0.63
CA GLU A 28 2.81 -21.03 -1.17
C GLU A 28 4.35 -20.91 -1.11
N PHE A 29 4.88 -19.72 -1.46
CA PHE A 29 6.33 -19.51 -1.50
C PHE A 29 6.95 -19.48 -0.11
N LYS A 30 6.27 -18.96 0.90
CA LYS A 30 6.71 -19.02 2.31
C LYS A 30 6.84 -20.45 2.81
N GLU A 31 5.87 -21.28 2.48
CA GLU A 31 5.88 -22.70 2.86
C GLU A 31 6.99 -23.47 2.13
N LYS A 32 7.16 -23.21 0.81
CA LYS A 32 8.10 -23.93 -0.05
C LYS A 32 9.56 -23.46 0.11
N TYR A 33 9.78 -22.18 0.41
CA TYR A 33 11.09 -21.56 0.52
C TYR A 33 11.24 -20.80 1.85
N PRO A 34 11.25 -21.49 2.99
CA PRO A 34 11.22 -20.86 4.33
C PRO A 34 12.48 -20.08 4.68
N LYS A 35 13.58 -20.24 3.93
CA LYS A 35 14.83 -19.50 4.13
C LYS A 35 14.81 -18.09 3.52
N VAL A 36 13.78 -17.75 2.75
CA VAL A 36 13.62 -16.46 2.10
C VAL A 36 12.76 -15.56 2.99
N ASP A 37 13.21 -14.34 3.24
CA ASP A 37 12.43 -13.32 3.97
C ASP A 37 11.42 -12.65 3.00
N TRP A 38 10.26 -13.27 2.83
CA TRP A 38 9.22 -12.81 1.93
C TRP A 38 8.49 -11.59 2.49
N LYS A 39 8.55 -10.48 1.77
CA LYS A 39 7.80 -9.26 2.06
C LYS A 39 6.43 -9.32 1.40
N ASP A 40 5.38 -9.43 2.20
CA ASP A 40 4.01 -9.70 1.73
C ASP A 40 3.43 -8.59 0.89
N ASP A 41 3.78 -7.36 1.20
CA ASP A 41 3.05 -6.21 0.72
C ASP A 41 3.89 -5.25 -0.15
N ALA A 42 5.16 -5.55 -0.33
CA ALA A 42 6.03 -4.75 -1.17
C ALA A 42 5.78 -5.01 -2.67
N ILE A 43 5.70 -3.97 -3.49
CA ILE A 43 5.57 -4.11 -4.94
C ILE A 43 6.87 -4.52 -5.60
N PHE A 44 8.02 -4.10 -5.06
CA PHE A 44 9.33 -4.65 -5.38
C PHE A 44 10.28 -4.53 -4.19
N VAL A 45 11.28 -5.39 -4.16
CA VAL A 45 12.31 -5.46 -3.12
C VAL A 45 13.66 -5.60 -3.79
N ARG A 46 14.65 -4.87 -3.25
CA ARG A 46 16.06 -5.08 -3.53
C ARG A 46 16.73 -5.73 -2.31
N SER A 47 17.46 -6.79 -2.54
CA SER A 47 18.35 -7.40 -1.55
C SER A 47 19.70 -7.67 -2.19
N ASP A 48 20.70 -6.91 -1.81
CA ASP A 48 22.02 -6.85 -2.48
C ASP A 48 21.89 -6.50 -3.98
N LYS A 49 22.30 -7.43 -4.84
CA LYS A 49 22.23 -7.31 -6.31
C LYS A 49 20.98 -7.93 -6.91
N ILE A 50 20.11 -8.51 -6.10
CA ILE A 50 18.90 -9.20 -6.58
C ILE A 50 17.68 -8.31 -6.37
N TRP A 51 16.91 -8.17 -7.44
CA TRP A 51 15.66 -7.42 -7.44
C TRP A 51 14.49 -8.37 -7.73
N THR A 52 13.44 -8.25 -6.95
CA THR A 52 12.20 -9.02 -7.14
C THR A 52 11.00 -8.08 -7.13
N SER A 53 9.98 -8.37 -7.91
CA SER A 53 8.77 -7.56 -8.00
C SER A 53 7.49 -8.41 -7.96
N ALA A 54 6.41 -7.82 -7.49
CA ALA A 54 5.13 -8.47 -7.27
C ALA A 54 4.38 -8.81 -8.56
N GLY A 55 4.29 -7.87 -9.49
CA GLY A 55 3.47 -8.02 -10.69
C GLY A 55 4.05 -7.30 -11.91
N ILE A 56 3.26 -7.22 -12.98
CA ILE A 56 3.68 -6.65 -14.27
C ILE A 56 3.99 -5.15 -14.10
N THR A 57 3.03 -4.38 -13.61
CA THR A 57 3.21 -2.93 -13.43
C THR A 57 4.27 -2.60 -12.39
N SER A 58 4.36 -3.36 -11.31
CA SER A 58 5.45 -3.22 -10.32
C SER A 58 6.83 -3.60 -10.89
N GLY A 59 6.87 -4.41 -11.93
CA GLY A 59 8.09 -4.66 -12.71
C GLY A 59 8.58 -3.42 -13.46
N ILE A 60 7.67 -2.59 -13.94
CA ILE A 60 8.00 -1.29 -14.55
C ILE A 60 8.58 -0.34 -13.48
N ASP A 61 7.93 -0.25 -12.32
CA ASP A 61 8.43 0.56 -11.20
C ASP A 61 9.83 0.12 -10.76
N MET A 62 10.04 -1.20 -10.65
CA MET A 62 11.34 -1.78 -10.33
C MET A 62 12.40 -1.44 -11.38
N ALA A 63 12.09 -1.58 -12.66
CA ALA A 63 13.03 -1.27 -13.74
C ALA A 63 13.41 0.22 -13.74
N LEU A 64 12.45 1.12 -13.52
CA LEU A 64 12.72 2.55 -13.38
C LEU A 64 13.57 2.85 -12.14
N ALA A 65 13.39 2.11 -11.04
CA ALA A 65 14.22 2.25 -9.83
C ALA A 65 15.67 1.79 -10.10
N MET A 66 15.86 0.70 -10.84
CA MET A 66 17.20 0.24 -11.26
C MET A 66 17.88 1.28 -12.15
N ILE A 67 17.18 1.83 -13.14
CA ILE A 67 17.70 2.88 -14.01
C ILE A 67 18.06 4.14 -13.21
N GLU A 68 17.25 4.52 -12.23
CA GLU A 68 17.56 5.69 -11.39
C GLU A 68 18.82 5.48 -10.57
N GLU A 69 19.04 4.26 -10.07
CA GLU A 69 20.25 3.93 -9.32
C GLU A 69 21.51 3.95 -10.21
N ASP A 70 21.41 3.37 -11.42
CA ASP A 70 22.55 3.20 -12.31
C ASP A 70 22.87 4.49 -13.11
N LEU A 71 21.83 5.23 -13.54
CA LEU A 71 21.94 6.34 -14.50
C LEU A 71 21.38 7.67 -13.98
N GLY A 72 20.85 7.67 -12.77
CA GLY A 72 20.33 8.85 -12.09
C GLY A 72 18.88 9.20 -12.45
N PHE A 73 18.29 10.06 -11.60
CA PHE A 73 16.88 10.46 -11.67
C PHE A 73 16.46 11.06 -13.02
N ALA A 74 17.33 11.86 -13.66
CA ALA A 74 16.99 12.52 -14.91
C ALA A 74 16.72 11.52 -16.05
N MET A 75 17.53 10.44 -16.12
CA MET A 75 17.36 9.37 -17.09
C MET A 75 16.11 8.56 -16.82
N ALA A 76 15.89 8.14 -15.57
CA ALA A 76 14.68 7.42 -15.18
C ALA A 76 13.40 8.21 -15.50
N LYS A 77 13.41 9.52 -15.22
CA LYS A 77 12.30 10.43 -15.56
C LYS A 77 12.06 10.52 -17.07
N ALA A 78 13.11 10.63 -17.86
CA ALA A 78 12.98 10.68 -19.32
C ALA A 78 12.36 9.40 -19.87
N ILE A 79 12.79 8.24 -19.40
CA ILE A 79 12.25 6.93 -19.79
C ILE A 79 10.80 6.77 -19.33
N ALA A 80 10.48 7.15 -18.08
CA ALA A 80 9.11 7.09 -17.57
C ALA A 80 8.14 7.93 -18.44
N ARG A 81 8.59 9.10 -18.91
CA ARG A 81 7.80 9.93 -19.85
C ARG A 81 7.57 9.24 -21.19
N GLN A 82 8.59 8.59 -21.76
CA GLN A 82 8.44 7.82 -23.01
C GLN A 82 7.49 6.63 -22.87
N LEU A 83 7.50 5.97 -21.70
CA LEU A 83 6.59 4.88 -21.39
C LEU A 83 5.18 5.34 -20.97
N VAL A 84 4.94 6.67 -20.92
CA VAL A 84 3.67 7.27 -20.44
C VAL A 84 3.32 6.80 -19.03
N VAL A 85 4.33 6.53 -18.20
CA VAL A 85 4.12 6.20 -16.78
C VAL A 85 3.83 7.48 -16.02
N TYR A 86 2.60 7.56 -15.49
CA TYR A 86 2.12 8.78 -14.81
C TYR A 86 2.86 9.05 -13.49
N LEU A 87 3.08 8.02 -12.69
CA LEU A 87 3.76 8.10 -11.41
C LEU A 87 4.53 6.80 -11.14
N ARG A 88 5.82 6.90 -10.80
CA ARG A 88 6.58 5.76 -10.30
C ARG A 88 6.25 5.53 -8.83
N ARG A 89 5.91 4.30 -8.50
CA ARG A 89 5.61 3.89 -7.14
C ARG A 89 6.89 3.46 -6.42
N PRO A 90 7.04 3.77 -5.11
CA PRO A 90 8.14 3.26 -4.30
C PRO A 90 7.98 1.75 -4.03
N GLY A 91 9.10 1.03 -3.91
CA GLY A 91 9.10 -0.43 -3.75
C GLY A 91 8.33 -0.93 -2.53
N GLY A 92 8.37 -0.17 -1.45
CA GLY A 92 7.65 -0.48 -0.22
C GLY A 92 6.13 -0.24 -0.29
N GLN A 93 5.58 0.28 -1.41
CA GLN A 93 4.14 0.46 -1.53
C GLN A 93 3.41 -0.88 -1.46
N SER A 94 2.21 -0.86 -0.88
CA SER A 94 1.30 -2.00 -0.84
C SER A 94 0.99 -2.52 -2.25
N GLN A 95 0.92 -3.84 -2.39
CA GLN A 95 0.50 -4.49 -3.64
C GLN A 95 -0.96 -4.18 -3.98
N PHE A 96 -1.74 -3.84 -2.96
CA PHE A 96 -3.13 -3.40 -3.10
C PHE A 96 -3.27 -1.95 -2.70
N SER A 97 -4.05 -1.21 -3.46
CA SER A 97 -4.60 0.05 -3.00
C SER A 97 -5.79 -0.25 -2.09
N THR A 98 -5.80 0.33 -0.90
CA THR A 98 -6.97 0.27 -0.01
C THR A 98 -8.24 0.75 -0.72
N LEU A 99 -8.12 1.75 -1.59
CA LEU A 99 -9.26 2.22 -2.39
C LEU A 99 -9.75 1.15 -3.37
N LEU A 100 -8.86 0.34 -3.93
CA LEU A 100 -9.25 -0.77 -4.81
C LEU A 100 -9.99 -1.86 -4.02
N ASP A 101 -9.51 -2.20 -2.82
CA ASP A 101 -10.17 -3.17 -1.94
C ASP A 101 -11.55 -2.68 -1.44
N LEU A 102 -11.69 -1.37 -1.28
CA LEU A 102 -12.94 -0.71 -0.91
C LEU A 102 -13.84 -0.41 -2.12
N SER A 103 -13.36 -0.67 -3.35
CA SER A 103 -14.11 -0.38 -4.56
C SER A 103 -15.32 -1.31 -4.70
N SER A 104 -16.34 -0.80 -5.34
CA SER A 104 -17.61 -1.50 -5.55
C SER A 104 -18.21 -1.12 -6.90
N GLU A 105 -19.27 -1.81 -7.31
CA GLU A 105 -20.06 -1.44 -8.50
C GLU A 105 -20.85 -0.13 -8.30
N ASP A 106 -21.07 0.29 -7.05
CA ASP A 106 -21.71 1.55 -6.73
C ASP A 106 -20.72 2.71 -6.69
N GLU A 107 -20.63 3.45 -7.78
CA GLU A 107 -19.72 4.60 -7.92
C GLU A 107 -19.86 5.68 -6.83
N ARG A 108 -21.05 5.78 -6.18
CA ARG A 108 -21.24 6.77 -5.10
C ARG A 108 -20.34 6.47 -3.92
N PHE A 109 -20.17 5.17 -3.57
CA PHE A 109 -19.28 4.75 -2.48
C PHE A 109 -17.81 4.85 -2.90
N ASN A 110 -17.47 4.62 -4.17
CA ASN A 110 -16.13 4.83 -4.68
C ASN A 110 -15.73 6.30 -4.56
N ARG A 111 -16.58 7.23 -5.01
CA ARG A 111 -16.36 8.68 -4.84
C ARG A 111 -16.30 9.10 -3.37
N LEU A 112 -17.08 8.46 -2.49
CA LEU A 112 -16.99 8.70 -1.06
C LEU A 112 -15.61 8.28 -0.50
N ASN A 113 -15.09 7.13 -0.90
CA ASN A 113 -13.79 6.63 -0.45
C ASN A 113 -12.65 7.53 -0.95
N GLU A 114 -12.72 8.02 -2.19
CA GLU A 114 -11.78 9.03 -2.70
C GLU A 114 -11.85 10.33 -1.89
N TRP A 115 -13.06 10.82 -1.62
CA TRP A 115 -13.26 12.00 -0.79
C TRP A 115 -12.73 11.80 0.63
N ILE A 116 -12.90 10.62 1.24
CA ILE A 116 -12.32 10.28 2.55
C ILE A 116 -10.80 10.43 2.48
N LYS A 117 -10.15 9.89 1.46
CA LYS A 117 -8.70 9.98 1.26
C LYS A 117 -8.22 11.42 1.16
N GLU A 118 -8.92 12.26 0.41
CA GLU A 118 -8.58 13.68 0.25
C GLU A 118 -8.80 14.51 1.53
N ASN A 119 -9.58 14.01 2.50
CA ASN A 119 -9.98 14.74 3.69
C ASN A 119 -9.52 14.07 5.01
N LEU A 120 -8.47 13.26 4.97
CA LEU A 120 -8.00 12.50 6.14
C LEU A 120 -7.63 13.36 7.35
N SER A 121 -7.20 14.60 7.13
CA SER A 121 -6.88 15.58 8.19
C SER A 121 -8.11 16.15 8.90
N LYS A 122 -9.32 15.91 8.37
CA LYS A 122 -10.57 16.40 8.94
C LYS A 122 -11.26 15.34 9.81
N PRO A 123 -12.18 15.74 10.70
CA PRO A 123 -13.04 14.80 11.38
C PRO A 123 -13.88 13.98 10.38
N LEU A 124 -13.73 12.66 10.38
CA LEU A 124 -14.46 11.73 9.52
C LEU A 124 -15.40 10.89 10.40
N THR A 125 -16.44 11.52 10.92
CA THR A 125 -17.45 10.84 11.75
C THR A 125 -18.48 10.11 10.88
N LEU A 126 -19.16 9.12 11.47
CA LEU A 126 -20.25 8.40 10.79
C LEU A 126 -21.34 9.38 10.31
N SER A 127 -21.65 10.39 11.13
CA SER A 127 -22.64 11.42 10.81
C SER A 127 -22.27 12.20 9.55
N ILE A 128 -21.01 12.67 9.45
CA ILE A 128 -20.52 13.43 8.29
C ILE A 128 -20.61 12.58 7.01
N LEU A 129 -20.20 11.30 7.08
CA LEU A 129 -20.25 10.41 5.93
C LEU A 129 -21.70 10.10 5.51
N ALA A 130 -22.58 9.85 6.47
CA ALA A 130 -23.98 9.60 6.23
C ALA A 130 -24.68 10.81 5.59
N GLN A 131 -24.41 12.01 6.12
CA GLN A 131 -24.91 13.26 5.56
C GLN A 131 -24.45 13.46 4.11
N LYS A 132 -23.17 13.22 3.84
CA LYS A 132 -22.61 13.33 2.48
C LYS A 132 -23.25 12.38 1.48
N MET A 133 -23.76 11.25 1.96
CA MET A 133 -24.47 10.26 1.16
C MET A 133 -26.01 10.45 1.16
N ASN A 134 -26.51 11.50 1.81
CA ASN A 134 -27.95 11.75 2.03
C ASN A 134 -28.66 10.53 2.66
N MET A 135 -28.03 9.92 3.67
CA MET A 135 -28.53 8.74 4.37
C MET A 135 -28.59 9.00 5.89
N SER A 136 -29.48 8.25 6.60
CA SER A 136 -29.35 8.13 8.05
C SER A 136 -28.08 7.34 8.41
N GLU A 137 -27.48 7.58 9.57
CA GLU A 137 -26.28 6.87 10.03
C GLU A 137 -26.45 5.36 10.00
N ARG A 138 -27.60 4.85 10.47
CA ARG A 138 -27.92 3.42 10.46
C ARG A 138 -27.99 2.85 9.04
N SER A 139 -28.62 3.57 8.12
CA SER A 139 -28.73 3.15 6.72
C SER A 139 -27.37 3.15 6.03
N PHE A 140 -26.60 4.24 6.23
CA PHE A 140 -25.27 4.37 5.68
C PHE A 140 -24.33 3.26 6.19
N TYR A 141 -24.26 3.03 7.52
CA TYR A 141 -23.44 1.97 8.09
C TYR A 141 -23.74 0.60 7.46
N ARG A 142 -25.02 0.24 7.39
CA ARG A 142 -25.45 -1.04 6.84
C ARG A 142 -25.09 -1.19 5.36
N HIS A 143 -25.36 -0.16 4.54
CA HIS A 143 -25.09 -0.19 3.10
C HIS A 143 -23.58 -0.19 2.83
N TYR A 144 -22.82 0.68 3.50
CA TYR A 144 -21.38 0.75 3.36
C TYR A 144 -20.72 -0.58 3.70
N SER A 145 -21.07 -1.16 4.85
CA SER A 145 -20.49 -2.43 5.29
C SER A 145 -20.84 -3.60 4.37
N ARG A 146 -22.06 -3.60 3.83
CA ARG A 146 -22.48 -4.64 2.87
C ARG A 146 -21.73 -4.53 1.54
N ILE A 147 -21.51 -3.31 1.06
CA ILE A 147 -20.93 -3.05 -0.26
C ILE A 147 -19.41 -3.22 -0.23
N THR A 148 -18.73 -2.66 0.78
CA THR A 148 -17.26 -2.67 0.86
C THR A 148 -16.70 -3.86 1.64
N GLY A 149 -17.54 -4.59 2.38
CA GLY A 149 -17.08 -5.64 3.31
C GLY A 149 -16.47 -5.10 4.61
N TYR A 150 -16.38 -3.77 4.79
CA TYR A 150 -15.75 -3.13 5.94
C TYR A 150 -16.70 -2.14 6.62
N SER A 151 -16.58 -2.02 7.95
CA SER A 151 -17.25 -0.89 8.63
C SER A 151 -16.60 0.44 8.20
N PRO A 152 -17.36 1.56 8.18
CA PRO A 152 -16.80 2.87 7.82
C PRO A 152 -15.57 3.26 8.64
N ALA A 153 -15.58 3.00 9.94
CA ALA A 153 -14.43 3.27 10.82
C ALA A 153 -13.19 2.45 10.45
N LYS A 154 -13.38 1.16 10.06
CA LYS A 154 -12.29 0.29 9.63
C LYS A 154 -11.73 0.75 8.28
N ALA A 155 -12.59 1.13 7.34
CA ALA A 155 -12.17 1.65 6.03
C ALA A 155 -11.35 2.94 6.17
N ILE A 156 -11.80 3.90 7.00
CA ILE A 156 -11.03 5.11 7.31
C ILE A 156 -9.66 4.76 7.91
N ALA A 157 -9.62 3.81 8.85
CA ALA A 157 -8.35 3.39 9.46
C ALA A 157 -7.38 2.80 8.42
N LEU A 158 -7.86 1.98 7.49
CA LEU A 158 -7.07 1.40 6.40
C LEU A 158 -6.52 2.50 5.47
N ILE A 159 -7.35 3.44 5.03
CA ILE A 159 -6.94 4.55 4.17
C ILE A 159 -5.89 5.41 4.89
N ARG A 160 -6.08 5.70 6.19
CA ARG A 160 -5.10 6.45 7.00
C ARG A 160 -3.75 5.74 7.11
N VAL A 161 -3.77 4.41 7.29
CA VAL A 161 -2.53 3.61 7.37
C VAL A 161 -1.79 3.58 6.05
N GLU A 162 -2.49 3.46 4.92
CA GLU A 162 -1.89 3.51 3.59
C GLU A 162 -1.21 4.86 3.33
N ASP A 163 -1.90 5.98 3.59
CA ASP A 163 -1.33 7.32 3.44
C ASP A 163 -0.18 7.58 4.41
N ALA A 164 -0.28 7.11 5.66
CA ALA A 164 0.79 7.23 6.64
C ALA A 164 2.06 6.48 6.19
N ARG A 165 1.91 5.29 5.59
CA ARG A 165 3.02 4.54 5.00
C ARG A 165 3.71 5.35 3.90
N HIS A 166 2.93 5.93 2.98
CA HIS A 166 3.45 6.79 1.93
C HIS A 166 4.21 8.01 2.48
N TYR A 167 3.69 8.62 3.55
CA TYR A 167 4.38 9.74 4.21
C TYR A 167 5.68 9.33 4.91
N LEU A 168 5.75 8.12 5.49
CA LEU A 168 7.00 7.58 6.05
C LEU A 168 8.08 7.41 4.97
N GLU A 169 7.71 6.88 3.80
CA GLU A 169 8.61 6.75 2.65
C GLU A 169 9.08 8.12 2.13
N SER A 170 8.23 9.13 2.23
CA SER A 170 8.54 10.53 1.89
C SER A 170 9.32 11.28 3.00
N LYS A 171 9.86 10.56 4.01
CA LYS A 171 10.63 11.09 5.14
C LYS A 171 9.89 12.13 5.99
N LYS A 172 8.57 12.08 6.05
CA LYS A 172 7.79 12.89 6.99
C LYS A 172 8.03 12.41 8.43
N THR A 173 8.04 13.34 9.38
CA THR A 173 8.18 12.99 10.79
C THR A 173 6.88 12.37 11.34
N MET A 174 6.99 11.56 12.40
CA MET A 174 5.85 10.94 13.07
C MET A 174 4.79 12.00 13.46
N LYS A 175 5.21 13.13 14.00
CA LYS A 175 4.33 14.26 14.37
C LYS A 175 3.54 14.77 13.17
N GLN A 176 4.21 14.96 12.04
CA GLN A 176 3.57 15.43 10.80
C GLN A 176 2.52 14.41 10.30
N ILE A 177 2.86 13.10 10.32
CA ILE A 177 1.96 12.03 9.89
C ILE A 177 0.72 11.97 10.78
N VAL A 178 0.89 12.07 12.11
CA VAL A 178 -0.23 12.09 13.06
C VAL A 178 -1.23 13.20 12.74
N VAL A 179 -0.74 14.38 12.37
CA VAL A 179 -1.60 15.52 12.00
C VAL A 179 -2.25 15.28 10.64
N LEU A 180 -1.47 14.93 9.61
CA LEU A 180 -1.96 14.75 8.24
C LEU A 180 -3.01 13.65 8.11
N CYS A 181 -2.85 12.57 8.89
CA CYS A 181 -3.77 11.43 8.88
C CYS A 181 -4.76 11.43 10.06
N SER A 182 -4.77 12.48 10.90
CA SER A 182 -5.68 12.59 12.06
C SER A 182 -5.70 11.35 12.96
N PHE A 183 -4.54 10.85 13.38
CA PHE A 183 -4.45 9.74 14.33
C PHE A 183 -4.68 10.18 15.79
N GLY A 184 -4.70 11.49 16.06
CA GLY A 184 -4.86 12.06 17.39
C GLY A 184 -3.58 12.03 18.23
N SER A 185 -2.83 10.93 18.27
CA SER A 185 -1.55 10.81 18.97
C SER A 185 -0.59 9.85 18.26
N GLU A 186 0.71 9.96 18.54
CA GLU A 186 1.72 9.03 18.03
C GLU A 186 1.49 7.60 18.55
N GLU A 187 1.01 7.46 19.76
CA GLU A 187 0.68 6.16 20.35
C GLU A 187 -0.45 5.48 19.58
N THR A 188 -1.54 6.21 19.32
CA THR A 188 -2.65 5.72 18.49
C THR A 188 -2.18 5.34 17.10
N PHE A 189 -1.34 6.18 16.48
CA PHE A 189 -0.76 5.88 15.18
C PHE A 189 0.04 4.59 15.22
N ARG A 190 0.99 4.41 16.15
CA ARG A 190 1.80 3.19 16.27
C ARG A 190 0.93 1.95 16.45
N ARG A 191 -0.06 2.03 17.33
CA ARG A 191 -0.98 0.91 17.60
C ARG A 191 -1.80 0.54 16.36
N VAL A 192 -2.38 1.52 15.67
CA VAL A 192 -3.20 1.28 14.47
C VAL A 192 -2.32 0.77 13.32
N PHE A 193 -1.17 1.37 13.11
CA PHE A 193 -0.21 0.97 12.07
C PHE A 193 0.26 -0.48 12.28
N HIS A 194 0.69 -0.82 13.49
CA HIS A 194 1.11 -2.18 13.84
C HIS A 194 -0.03 -3.19 13.70
N LYS A 195 -1.25 -2.83 14.13
CA LYS A 195 -2.44 -3.69 14.00
C LYS A 195 -2.72 -4.06 12.55
N HIS A 196 -2.50 -3.17 11.60
CA HIS A 196 -2.85 -3.37 10.19
C HIS A 196 -1.70 -3.93 9.35
N LEU A 197 -0.45 -3.59 9.68
CA LEU A 197 0.72 -3.98 8.88
C LEU A 197 1.65 -4.98 9.58
N GLY A 198 1.43 -5.28 10.86
CA GLY A 198 2.25 -6.22 11.64
C GLY A 198 3.64 -5.71 11.99
N ILE A 199 4.00 -4.48 11.58
CA ILE A 199 5.31 -3.86 11.78
C ILE A 199 5.20 -2.52 12.49
N SER A 200 6.30 -2.05 13.09
CA SER A 200 6.38 -0.71 13.68
C SER A 200 6.58 0.36 12.59
N PRO A 201 5.99 1.58 12.73
CA PRO A 201 6.30 2.69 11.83
C PRO A 201 7.76 3.14 11.85
N SER A 202 8.55 2.70 12.81
CA SER A 202 9.98 3.00 12.96
C SER A 202 10.89 1.86 12.47
N ALA A 203 10.30 0.81 11.89
CA ALA A 203 11.05 -0.35 11.39
C ALA A 203 11.61 -0.11 10.00
#